data_8f72dee3f7a5b4e63c92dd582f6e7bed
#
_entry.id   8f72dee3f7a5b4e63c92dd582f6e7bed
#
_cell.length_a   1.000
_cell.length_b   1.000
_cell.length_c   1.000
_cell.angle_alpha   90.00
_cell.angle_beta   90.00
_cell.angle_gamma   90.00
#
_symmetry.space_group_name_H-M   'P 1'
#
loop_
_entity.id
_entity.type
_entity.pdbx_description
1 polymer ?
#
loop_
_entity_poly.entity_id
_entity_poly.type
_entity_poly.pdbx_seq_one_letter_code
_entity_poly.pdbx_strand_id
1 'polypeptide(L)'
;MDLFDEISGKKPPFDLPSEDGYVAEWDETLQGFIIHIPNGELFYAEHFFNKKISDRSVEYFLENSSNDWTTIDWRSLSSEEFSAISFENIKWKHDSINLYGKNIPLPRLTSWYGDLGKSYSYSGINSNPNEWNKGLLYIKQKIEEVAKIKFNS
;
A
#
# COMPACT_ATOMS: atom_id res chain seq x y z
N MET A 1 -31.17 -11.02 -16.25
CA MET A 1 -30.23 -12.17 -16.26
C MET A 1 -29.47 -11.99 -17.56
N ASP A 2 -28.31 -11.41 -17.43
CA ASP A 2 -27.54 -10.98 -18.60
C ASP A 2 -26.74 -12.16 -19.15
N LEU A 3 -26.73 -12.32 -20.48
CA LEU A 3 -26.10 -13.45 -21.18
C LEU A 3 -24.58 -13.54 -20.94
N PHE A 4 -23.98 -12.47 -20.39
CA PHE A 4 -22.55 -12.38 -20.06
C PHE A 4 -22.21 -12.89 -18.65
N ASP A 5 -23.19 -13.06 -17.75
CA ASP A 5 -22.98 -13.60 -16.39
C ASP A 5 -22.65 -15.11 -16.38
N GLU A 6 -22.89 -15.82 -17.49
CA GLU A 6 -22.66 -17.28 -17.59
C GLU A 6 -21.27 -17.67 -18.07
N ILE A 7 -20.43 -16.73 -18.56
CA ILE A 7 -19.16 -17.10 -19.24
C ILE A 7 -18.00 -17.32 -18.30
N SER A 8 -17.96 -16.75 -17.09
CA SER A 8 -16.84 -16.99 -16.16
C SER A 8 -17.23 -17.50 -14.77
N GLY A 9 -18.47 -17.30 -14.34
CA GLY A 9 -18.93 -17.68 -12.99
C GLY A 9 -18.16 -17.03 -11.84
N LYS A 10 -17.16 -16.19 -12.13
CA LYS A 10 -16.32 -15.51 -11.15
C LYS A 10 -16.93 -14.16 -10.82
N LYS A 11 -17.03 -13.88 -9.52
CA LYS A 11 -17.48 -12.59 -9.00
C LYS A 11 -16.42 -12.03 -8.04
N PRO A 12 -16.22 -10.71 -7.98
CA PRO A 12 -15.38 -10.11 -6.96
C PRO A 12 -15.95 -10.43 -5.56
N PRO A 13 -15.11 -10.51 -4.51
CA PRO A 13 -15.53 -10.85 -3.14
C PRO A 13 -16.22 -9.67 -2.42
N PHE A 14 -16.70 -8.70 -3.16
CA PHE A 14 -17.41 -7.51 -2.66
C PHE A 14 -18.47 -7.09 -3.68
N ASP A 15 -19.47 -6.36 -3.19
CA ASP A 15 -20.51 -5.80 -4.04
C ASP A 15 -20.02 -4.50 -4.68
N LEU A 16 -20.37 -4.31 -5.96
CA LEU A 16 -20.22 -3.04 -6.66
C LEU A 16 -21.47 -2.16 -6.42
N PRO A 17 -21.31 -0.82 -6.51
CA PRO A 17 -22.47 0.07 -6.54
C PRO A 17 -23.43 -0.33 -7.67
N SER A 18 -24.73 -0.24 -7.39
CA SER A 18 -25.78 -0.56 -8.37
C SER A 18 -26.03 0.53 -9.42
N GLU A 19 -25.25 1.59 -9.37
CA GLU A 19 -25.31 2.71 -10.30
C GLU A 19 -24.67 2.34 -11.63
N ASP A 20 -25.08 2.99 -12.71
CA ASP A 20 -24.48 2.79 -14.03
C ASP A 20 -22.99 3.15 -14.05
N GLY A 21 -22.22 2.39 -14.80
CA GLY A 21 -20.78 2.62 -14.98
C GLY A 21 -19.87 1.85 -14.02
N TYR A 22 -20.44 0.98 -13.17
CA TYR A 22 -19.67 0.04 -12.35
C TYR A 22 -19.80 -1.39 -12.91
N VAL A 23 -18.72 -1.91 -13.47
CA VAL A 23 -18.69 -3.25 -14.07
C VAL A 23 -17.41 -3.95 -13.68
N ALA A 24 -17.48 -5.21 -13.26
CA ALA A 24 -16.31 -6.05 -13.01
C ALA A 24 -16.21 -7.14 -14.09
N GLU A 25 -15.06 -7.26 -14.70
CA GLU A 25 -14.71 -8.27 -15.68
C GLU A 25 -13.54 -9.09 -15.20
N TRP A 26 -13.62 -10.40 -15.30
CA TRP A 26 -12.51 -11.28 -14.96
C TRP A 26 -11.52 -11.37 -16.11
N ASP A 27 -10.24 -11.07 -15.82
CA ASP A 27 -9.13 -11.24 -16.77
C ASP A 27 -8.36 -12.52 -16.44
N GLU A 28 -8.41 -13.50 -17.35
CA GLU A 28 -7.73 -14.79 -17.19
C GLU A 28 -6.20 -14.67 -17.25
N THR A 29 -5.66 -13.68 -17.93
CA THR A 29 -4.22 -13.49 -18.05
C THR A 29 -3.65 -12.90 -16.77
N LEU A 30 -4.34 -11.91 -16.21
CA LEU A 30 -3.96 -11.22 -14.99
C LEU A 30 -4.43 -11.95 -13.71
N GLN A 31 -5.30 -12.96 -13.86
CA GLN A 31 -5.93 -13.69 -12.73
C GLN A 31 -6.56 -12.75 -11.71
N GLY A 32 -7.32 -11.79 -12.19
CA GLY A 32 -7.95 -10.75 -11.39
C GLY A 32 -9.11 -10.09 -12.09
N PHE A 33 -9.78 -9.18 -11.39
CA PHE A 33 -10.88 -8.40 -11.94
C PHE A 33 -10.39 -7.03 -12.40
N ILE A 34 -10.78 -6.66 -13.62
CA ILE A 34 -10.76 -5.28 -14.09
C ILE A 34 -12.12 -4.68 -13.72
N ILE A 35 -12.11 -3.62 -12.93
CA ILE A 35 -13.32 -2.98 -12.43
C ILE A 35 -13.40 -1.59 -13.03
N HIS A 36 -14.33 -1.43 -13.96
CA HIS A 36 -14.62 -0.12 -14.55
C HIS A 36 -15.44 0.70 -13.57
N ILE A 37 -15.09 1.96 -13.45
CA ILE A 37 -15.79 2.95 -12.62
C ILE A 37 -15.99 4.22 -13.47
N PRO A 38 -16.93 5.12 -13.16
CA PRO A 38 -17.28 6.26 -14.03
C PRO A 38 -16.10 7.12 -14.52
N ASN A 39 -15.02 7.22 -13.77
CA ASN A 39 -13.85 8.07 -14.11
C ASN A 39 -12.52 7.32 -14.03
N GLY A 40 -12.52 6.01 -14.17
CA GLY A 40 -11.29 5.24 -14.09
C GLY A 40 -11.47 3.75 -14.16
N GLU A 41 -10.41 3.06 -13.85
CA GLU A 41 -10.34 1.61 -13.83
C GLU A 41 -9.54 1.15 -12.61
N LEU A 42 -9.99 0.10 -11.96
CA LEU A 42 -9.31 -0.55 -10.86
C LEU A 42 -8.96 -1.98 -11.26
N PHE A 43 -7.84 -2.47 -10.77
CA PHE A 43 -7.49 -3.87 -10.85
C PHE A 43 -7.52 -4.50 -9.47
N TYR A 44 -8.23 -5.62 -9.33
CA TYR A 44 -8.30 -6.39 -8.11
C TYR A 44 -7.88 -7.83 -8.35
N ALA A 45 -6.87 -8.30 -7.64
CA ALA A 45 -6.47 -9.71 -7.62
C ALA A 45 -6.18 -10.14 -6.17
N GLU A 46 -6.97 -11.08 -5.68
CA GLU A 46 -6.91 -11.56 -4.30
C GLU A 46 -5.55 -12.19 -3.96
N HIS A 47 -4.93 -12.85 -4.93
CA HIS A 47 -3.65 -13.53 -4.78
C HIS A 47 -2.60 -12.99 -5.76
N PHE A 48 -2.53 -11.67 -5.93
CA PHE A 48 -1.58 -11.01 -6.83
C PHE A 48 -0.13 -11.44 -6.52
N PHE A 49 0.23 -11.48 -5.25
CA PHE A 49 1.44 -12.14 -4.78
C PHE A 49 1.09 -13.50 -4.18
N ASN A 50 1.83 -14.53 -4.56
CA ASN A 50 1.67 -15.83 -3.92
C ASN A 50 2.10 -15.78 -2.45
N LYS A 51 1.64 -16.76 -1.65
CA LYS A 51 1.90 -16.80 -0.21
C LYS A 51 3.38 -16.70 0.15
N LYS A 52 4.26 -17.35 -0.61
CA LYS A 52 5.71 -17.32 -0.35
C LYS A 52 6.31 -15.92 -0.51
N ILE A 53 5.86 -15.19 -1.53
CA ILE A 53 6.30 -13.80 -1.76
C ILE A 53 5.74 -12.90 -0.67
N SER A 54 4.47 -13.07 -0.32
CA SER A 54 3.82 -12.28 0.73
C SER A 54 4.51 -12.49 2.09
N ASP A 55 4.73 -13.74 2.50
CA ASP A 55 5.40 -14.05 3.76
C ASP A 55 6.82 -13.44 3.80
N ARG A 56 7.60 -13.62 2.73
CA ARG A 56 8.93 -13.02 2.64
C ARG A 56 8.92 -11.50 2.63
N SER A 57 7.92 -10.88 2.05
CA SER A 57 7.78 -9.42 2.08
C SER A 57 7.51 -8.93 3.49
N VAL A 58 6.63 -9.61 4.22
CA VAL A 58 6.35 -9.28 5.63
C VAL A 58 7.61 -9.44 6.47
N GLU A 59 8.33 -10.57 6.37
CA GLU A 59 9.60 -10.78 7.05
C GLU A 59 10.60 -9.66 6.74
N TYR A 60 10.76 -9.32 5.46
CA TYR A 60 11.65 -8.26 5.02
C TYR A 60 11.32 -6.89 5.60
N PHE A 61 10.04 -6.54 5.65
CA PHE A 61 9.59 -5.24 6.17
C PHE A 61 9.64 -5.15 7.70
N LEU A 62 9.55 -6.28 8.39
CA LEU A 62 9.61 -6.38 9.84
C LEU A 62 10.98 -6.84 10.36
N GLU A 63 11.91 -7.21 9.47
CA GLU A 63 13.22 -7.66 9.83
C GLU A 63 13.93 -6.64 10.71
N ASN A 64 14.55 -7.14 11.80
CA ASN A 64 15.22 -6.35 12.84
C ASN A 64 14.35 -5.41 13.66
N SER A 65 13.04 -5.50 13.58
CA SER A 65 12.26 -4.99 14.68
C SER A 65 12.35 -5.99 15.83
N SER A 66 13.06 -5.66 16.89
CA SER A 66 13.05 -6.42 18.14
C SER A 66 11.68 -6.35 18.86
N ASN A 67 10.75 -5.62 18.28
CA ASN A 67 9.44 -5.33 18.83
C ASN A 67 8.37 -6.16 18.11
N ASP A 68 7.51 -6.77 18.87
CA ASP A 68 6.28 -7.35 18.34
C ASP A 68 5.28 -6.24 18.03
N TRP A 69 5.24 -5.84 16.76
CA TRP A 69 4.37 -4.77 16.28
C TRP A 69 2.88 -5.02 16.47
N THR A 70 2.49 -6.26 16.73
CA THR A 70 1.09 -6.62 17.01
C THR A 70 0.66 -6.23 18.41
N THR A 71 1.62 -6.02 19.33
CA THR A 71 1.38 -5.75 20.74
C THR A 71 1.74 -4.32 21.16
N ILE A 72 2.46 -3.56 20.32
CA ILE A 72 2.88 -2.20 20.66
C ILE A 72 1.72 -1.22 20.50
N ASP A 73 1.44 -0.48 21.56
CA ASP A 73 0.61 0.71 21.46
C ASP A 73 1.44 1.91 20.96
N TRP A 74 1.35 2.18 19.69
CA TRP A 74 2.00 3.29 18.99
C TRP A 74 1.77 4.65 19.60
N ARG A 75 0.60 4.85 20.22
CA ARG A 75 0.17 6.11 20.79
C ARG A 75 0.86 6.41 22.11
N SER A 76 1.39 5.38 22.76
CA SER A 76 2.08 5.48 24.03
C SER A 76 3.57 5.73 23.88
N LEU A 77 4.16 5.51 22.69
CA LEU A 77 5.57 5.72 22.43
C LEU A 77 5.92 7.22 22.42
N SER A 78 6.92 7.60 23.19
CA SER A 78 7.55 8.91 23.08
C SER A 78 8.37 9.00 21.78
N SER A 79 8.69 10.22 21.35
CA SER A 79 9.53 10.44 20.17
C SER A 79 10.93 9.82 20.32
N GLU A 80 11.47 9.84 21.53
CA GLU A 80 12.77 9.25 21.88
C GLU A 80 12.73 7.73 21.79
N GLU A 81 11.71 7.10 22.38
CA GLU A 81 11.51 5.65 22.30
C GLU A 81 11.33 5.20 20.86
N PHE A 82 10.55 5.95 20.07
CA PHE A 82 10.36 5.67 18.67
C PHE A 82 11.67 5.78 17.87
N SER A 83 12.45 6.83 18.10
CA SER A 83 13.72 7.05 17.42
C SER A 83 14.79 6.01 17.77
N ALA A 84 14.66 5.34 18.92
CA ALA A 84 15.53 4.25 19.32
C ALA A 84 15.21 2.93 18.58
N ILE A 85 14.06 2.82 17.90
CA ILE A 85 13.70 1.65 17.14
C ILE A 85 14.47 1.65 15.82
N SER A 86 15.29 0.63 15.62
CA SER A 86 16.09 0.46 14.42
C SER A 86 15.40 -0.48 13.44
N PHE A 87 15.31 -0.04 12.18
CA PHE A 87 14.82 -0.85 11.06
C PHE A 87 15.92 -0.90 9.99
N GLU A 88 16.29 -2.09 9.56
CA GLU A 88 17.33 -2.20 8.52
C GLU A 88 16.79 -1.92 7.12
N ASN A 89 15.62 -2.48 6.81
CA ASN A 89 15.12 -2.48 5.44
C ASN A 89 14.15 -1.34 5.13
N ILE A 90 13.42 -0.86 6.11
CA ILE A 90 12.44 0.22 5.96
C ILE A 90 12.74 1.36 6.93
N LYS A 91 12.91 2.54 6.40
CA LYS A 91 13.13 3.77 7.19
C LYS A 91 11.79 4.32 7.67
N TRP A 92 11.19 3.64 8.62
CA TRP A 92 9.95 4.08 9.25
C TRP A 92 10.19 5.35 10.08
N LYS A 93 9.20 6.22 10.10
CA LYS A 93 9.15 7.39 10.97
C LYS A 93 7.76 7.60 11.53
N HIS A 94 7.71 8.22 12.72
CA HIS A 94 6.50 8.60 13.40
C HIS A 94 6.33 10.11 13.30
N ASP A 95 5.48 10.55 12.38
CA ASP A 95 5.20 11.96 12.16
C ASP A 95 4.14 12.48 13.13
N SER A 96 4.14 13.79 13.35
CA SER A 96 3.13 14.49 14.14
C SER A 96 2.54 15.63 13.33
N ILE A 97 1.30 15.98 13.62
CA ILE A 97 0.63 17.16 13.05
C ILE A 97 0.38 18.19 14.15
N ASN A 98 0.45 19.47 13.78
CA ASN A 98 0.04 20.54 14.67
C ASN A 98 -1.46 20.83 14.43
N LEU A 99 -2.27 20.56 15.44
CA LEU A 99 -3.70 20.82 15.39
C LEU A 99 -4.08 21.75 16.57
N TYR A 100 -4.59 22.93 16.27
CA TYR A 100 -4.94 23.97 17.27
C TYR A 100 -3.81 24.28 18.25
N GLY A 101 -2.56 24.38 17.78
CA GLY A 101 -1.39 24.66 18.60
C GLY A 101 -0.87 23.49 19.43
N LYS A 102 -1.46 22.30 19.30
CA LYS A 102 -1.00 21.07 19.94
C LYS A 102 -0.31 20.17 18.93
N ASN A 103 0.84 19.64 19.29
CA ASN A 103 1.52 18.61 18.49
C ASN A 103 0.88 17.25 18.81
N ILE A 104 0.24 16.65 17.83
CA ILE A 104 -0.46 15.35 17.95
C ILE A 104 0.28 14.33 17.11
N PRO A 105 0.83 13.27 17.72
CA PRO A 105 1.47 12.20 16.98
C PRO A 105 0.44 11.44 16.13
N LEU A 106 0.81 11.10 14.91
CA LEU A 106 -0.03 10.30 14.04
C LEU A 106 -0.14 8.86 14.57
N PRO A 107 -1.31 8.21 14.48
CA PRO A 107 -1.51 6.84 14.95
C PRO A 107 -0.97 5.80 13.96
N ARG A 108 0.16 6.10 13.29
CA ARG A 108 0.76 5.24 12.27
C ARG A 108 2.22 5.58 12.06
N LEU A 109 2.96 4.57 11.61
CA LEU A 109 4.27 4.77 11.00
C LEU A 109 4.13 5.08 9.52
N THR A 110 5.02 5.88 9.00
CA THR A 110 5.10 6.20 7.58
C THR A 110 6.53 6.05 7.08
N SER A 111 6.68 5.69 5.82
CA SER A 111 7.95 5.76 5.13
C SER A 111 7.71 6.10 3.68
N TRP A 112 8.37 7.14 3.18
CA TRP A 112 8.21 7.61 1.82
C TRP A 112 9.40 7.16 0.97
N TYR A 113 9.13 6.41 -0.09
CA TYR A 113 10.12 5.98 -1.08
C TYR A 113 9.72 6.50 -2.45
N GLY A 114 10.70 6.87 -3.25
CA GLY A 114 10.43 7.40 -4.58
C GLY A 114 11.69 7.77 -5.32
N ASP A 115 11.51 8.22 -6.55
CA ASP A 115 12.59 8.74 -7.37
C ASP A 115 13.11 10.06 -6.80
N LEU A 116 14.37 10.36 -7.05
CA LEU A 116 15.01 11.57 -6.55
C LEU A 116 14.21 12.83 -6.92
N GLY A 117 13.99 13.70 -5.96
CA GLY A 117 13.26 14.96 -6.14
C GLY A 117 11.73 14.83 -6.16
N LYS A 118 11.18 13.65 -5.95
CA LYS A 118 9.73 13.42 -5.83
C LYS A 118 9.27 13.51 -4.38
N SER A 119 9.34 14.71 -3.81
CA SER A 119 8.82 14.97 -2.47
C SER A 119 7.29 15.01 -2.46
N TYR A 120 6.72 14.67 -1.32
CA TYR A 120 5.29 14.72 -1.07
C TYR A 120 4.99 15.54 0.18
N SER A 121 3.97 16.37 0.09
CA SER A 121 3.52 17.18 1.23
C SER A 121 2.06 16.89 1.54
N TYR A 122 1.79 16.59 2.80
CA TYR A 122 0.45 16.33 3.30
C TYR A 122 0.27 16.92 4.70
N SER A 123 -0.79 17.66 4.93
CA SER A 123 -1.11 18.27 6.25
C SER A 123 0.06 18.99 6.91
N GLY A 124 0.88 19.71 6.12
CA GLY A 124 2.06 20.43 6.62
C GLY A 124 3.29 19.57 6.87
N ILE A 125 3.21 18.26 6.67
CA ILE A 125 4.34 17.34 6.72
C ILE A 125 4.95 17.26 5.30
N ASN A 126 6.23 17.59 5.18
CA ASN A 126 6.97 17.43 3.94
C ASN A 126 7.86 16.17 4.04
N SER A 127 7.62 15.22 3.15
CA SER A 127 8.35 13.96 3.08
C SER A 127 9.22 13.93 1.84
N ASN A 128 10.54 13.91 2.04
CA ASN A 128 11.48 13.62 0.97
C ASN A 128 11.57 12.10 0.78
N PRO A 129 11.67 11.61 -0.47
CA PRO A 129 11.73 10.20 -0.72
C PRO A 129 13.05 9.60 -0.22
N ASN A 130 12.96 8.41 0.38
CA ASN A 130 14.09 7.53 0.51
C ASN A 130 14.36 6.86 -0.85
N GLU A 131 15.58 6.45 -1.09
CA GLU A 131 15.91 5.63 -2.26
C GLU A 131 15.21 4.28 -2.20
N TRP A 132 14.80 3.78 -3.36
CA TRP A 132 14.18 2.48 -3.48
C TRP A 132 15.07 1.36 -2.95
N ASN A 133 14.58 0.59 -1.98
CA ASN A 133 15.24 -0.65 -1.59
C ASN A 133 14.81 -1.82 -2.49
N LYS A 134 15.53 -2.93 -2.40
CA LYS A 134 15.30 -4.10 -3.29
C LYS A 134 13.90 -4.69 -3.18
N GLY A 135 13.35 -4.75 -1.95
CA GLY A 135 12.02 -5.32 -1.72
C GLY A 135 10.91 -4.46 -2.31
N LEU A 136 10.94 -3.16 -2.03
CA LEU A 136 9.97 -2.21 -2.57
C LEU A 136 10.09 -2.08 -4.10
N LEU A 137 11.32 -2.08 -4.62
CA LEU A 137 11.53 -2.03 -6.07
C LEU A 137 10.95 -3.26 -6.77
N TYR A 138 11.09 -4.45 -6.18
CA TYR A 138 10.48 -5.66 -6.70
C TYR A 138 8.95 -5.56 -6.74
N ILE A 139 8.31 -5.13 -5.65
CA ILE A 139 6.86 -4.94 -5.57
C ILE A 139 6.41 -3.91 -6.60
N LYS A 140 7.08 -2.76 -6.66
CA LYS A 140 6.82 -1.69 -7.64
C LYS A 140 6.84 -2.24 -9.07
N GLN A 141 7.89 -2.96 -9.45
CA GLN A 141 8.01 -3.53 -10.80
C GLN A 141 6.88 -4.49 -11.14
N LYS A 142 6.47 -5.34 -10.19
CA LYS A 142 5.34 -6.26 -10.39
C LYS A 142 4.02 -5.53 -10.60
N ILE A 143 3.78 -4.47 -9.86
CA ILE A 143 2.58 -3.64 -10.05
C ILE A 143 2.63 -2.91 -11.40
N GLU A 144 3.79 -2.36 -11.77
CA GLU A 144 3.98 -1.70 -13.07
C GLU A 144 3.77 -2.61 -14.28
N GLU A 145 4.15 -3.90 -14.15
CA GLU A 145 3.91 -4.90 -15.20
C GLU A 145 2.42 -5.06 -15.51
N VAL A 146 1.56 -5.01 -14.50
CA VAL A 146 0.10 -5.14 -14.65
C VAL A 146 -0.54 -3.81 -15.02
N ALA A 147 -0.23 -2.75 -14.30
CA ALA A 147 -0.84 -1.43 -14.50
C ALA A 147 -0.42 -0.77 -15.83
N LYS A 148 0.65 -1.25 -16.47
CA LYS A 148 1.27 -0.63 -17.67
C LYS A 148 1.64 0.85 -17.48
N ILE A 149 1.86 1.25 -16.23
CA ILE A 149 2.20 2.62 -15.81
C ILE A 149 3.48 2.57 -15.00
N LYS A 150 4.33 3.58 -15.14
CA LYS A 150 5.51 3.74 -14.31
C LYS A 150 5.20 4.62 -13.10
N PHE A 151 5.53 4.11 -11.91
CA PHE A 151 5.39 4.84 -10.66
C PHE A 151 6.71 5.51 -10.29
N ASN A 152 6.64 6.70 -9.76
CA ASN A 152 7.80 7.45 -9.27
C ASN A 152 7.84 7.57 -7.72
N SER A 153 6.82 7.04 -7.06
CA SER A 153 6.71 7.00 -5.59
C SER A 153 5.63 6.01 -5.19
#